data_0b366fa7e7450649c8d45d23eac7e6f0
#
_entry.id   0b366fa7e7450649c8d45d23eac7e6f0
#
_cell.length_a   1.000
_cell.length_b   1.000
_cell.length_c   1.000
_cell.angle_alpha   90.00
_cell.angle_beta   90.00
_cell.angle_gamma   90.00
#
_symmetry.space_group_name_H-M   'P 1'
#
loop_
_entity.id
_entity.type
_entity.pdbx_description
1 polymer ?
#
loop_
_entity_poly.entity_id
_entity_poly.type
_entity_poly.pdbx_seq_one_letter_code
_entity_poly.pdbx_strand_id
1 'polypeptide(L)'
;TLGIGFGNVLPGELVRVFVTFNGIFSEFLGFIIPLIILGLVTPAIADIGKEAGKMLVITTLVAYSATLFSGFLSYFTGVTFFPSMITPGAPIEQISEAHDISPFFTVAIPPVMNVMTSLILAFTLGLGIAHLDSTALKNVCNDFKEIIVKTIQTVILPLLPIYIFGIFLNMTHSGQVYNILVVFIKIIGVIFLLHIFLLVFQYTIAALFVHRNPFKLLGKMMPAYFTALGTQSSAATIPVTLRQTVKNGVTEDIAGFVIPLCATIHLSGSTLKIVACALALMIMQGMPFDFPMFAGFIFMLGITMVAAPGVPGGAIMAALGILSSMLGFGESEQALMIALYIAMDSFGTACNVTGDGAIALIIDKFFGKKNLRSIQ
;
A
#
# COMPACT_ATOMS: atom_id res chain seq x y z
N THR A 1 -13.75 2.63 15.92
CA THR A 1 -14.93 3.29 16.55
C THR A 1 -15.50 2.47 17.70
N LEU A 2 -15.82 1.17 17.53
CA LEU A 2 -16.32 0.32 18.62
C LEU A 2 -15.29 0.17 19.75
N GLY A 3 -14.01 -0.07 19.46
CA GLY A 3 -12.95 -0.16 20.46
C GLY A 3 -12.85 1.10 21.33
N ILE A 4 -13.04 2.28 20.74
CA ILE A 4 -13.06 3.55 21.47
C ILE A 4 -14.30 3.65 22.37
N GLY A 5 -15.47 3.27 21.86
CA GLY A 5 -16.71 3.31 22.64
C GLY A 5 -16.68 2.38 23.86
N PHE A 6 -16.09 1.22 23.69
CA PHE A 6 -16.02 0.19 24.74
C PHE A 6 -14.83 0.35 25.70
N GLY A 7 -13.75 1.06 25.33
CA GLY A 7 -12.54 1.18 26.12
C GLY A 7 -12.72 1.85 27.50
N ASN A 8 -13.72 2.71 27.63
CA ASN A 8 -14.05 3.36 28.92
C ASN A 8 -15.06 2.54 29.76
N VAL A 9 -15.68 1.50 29.18
CA VAL A 9 -16.79 0.77 29.82
C VAL A 9 -16.41 -0.66 30.18
N LEU A 10 -15.53 -1.29 29.39
CA LEU A 10 -15.14 -2.68 29.61
C LEU A 10 -14.21 -2.83 30.81
N PRO A 11 -14.42 -3.87 31.65
CA PRO A 11 -13.50 -4.22 32.74
C PRO A 11 -12.11 -4.57 32.18
N GLY A 12 -11.03 -4.24 32.91
CA GLY A 12 -9.65 -4.49 32.52
C GLY A 12 -9.36 -5.95 32.13
N GLU A 13 -10.01 -6.93 32.78
CA GLU A 13 -9.87 -8.34 32.42
C GLU A 13 -10.37 -8.68 31.01
N LEU A 14 -11.44 -8.04 30.55
CA LEU A 14 -11.90 -8.20 29.17
C LEU A 14 -10.98 -7.49 28.17
N VAL A 15 -10.47 -6.31 28.51
CA VAL A 15 -9.44 -5.64 27.70
C VAL A 15 -8.22 -6.54 27.55
N ARG A 16 -7.80 -7.20 28.63
CA ARG A 16 -6.67 -8.13 28.68
C ARG A 16 -6.80 -9.31 27.70
N VAL A 17 -8.04 -9.81 27.49
CA VAL A 17 -8.29 -10.85 26.47
C VAL A 17 -7.89 -10.34 25.07
N PHE A 18 -8.31 -9.12 24.72
CA PHE A 18 -7.95 -8.52 23.42
C PHE A 18 -6.47 -8.19 23.31
N VAL A 19 -5.83 -7.74 24.38
CA VAL A 19 -4.38 -7.51 24.44
C VAL A 19 -3.62 -8.82 24.20
N THR A 20 -4.07 -9.93 24.79
CA THR A 20 -3.48 -11.26 24.58
C THR A 20 -3.66 -11.72 23.12
N PHE A 21 -4.86 -11.56 22.57
CA PHE A 21 -5.12 -11.86 21.15
C PHE A 21 -4.22 -11.03 20.23
N ASN A 22 -4.11 -9.73 20.50
CA ASN A 22 -3.29 -8.83 19.71
C ASN A 22 -1.81 -9.22 19.73
N GLY A 23 -1.24 -9.57 20.88
CA GLY A 23 0.13 -10.06 20.99
C GLY A 23 0.37 -11.32 20.14
N ILE A 24 -0.52 -12.32 20.21
CA ILE A 24 -0.42 -13.54 19.39
C ILE A 24 -0.53 -13.22 17.90
N PHE A 25 -1.45 -12.32 17.53
CA PHE A 25 -1.65 -11.95 16.14
C PHE A 25 -0.47 -11.13 15.58
N SER A 26 0.15 -10.24 16.39
CA SER A 26 1.37 -9.53 16.04
C SER A 26 2.55 -10.48 15.78
N GLU A 27 2.75 -11.46 16.63
CA GLU A 27 3.78 -12.50 16.44
C GLU A 27 3.54 -13.31 15.15
N PHE A 28 2.27 -13.66 14.87
CA PHE A 28 1.91 -14.30 13.62
C PHE A 28 2.17 -13.38 12.40
N LEU A 29 1.86 -12.09 12.50
CA LEU A 29 2.19 -11.12 11.45
C LEU A 29 3.71 -11.05 11.25
N GLY A 30 4.50 -10.97 12.31
CA GLY A 30 5.96 -10.99 12.25
C GLY A 30 6.52 -12.21 11.52
N PHE A 31 5.95 -13.39 11.77
CA PHE A 31 6.31 -14.65 11.10
C PHE A 31 5.95 -14.64 9.61
N ILE A 32 4.75 -14.18 9.25
CA ILE A 32 4.25 -14.29 7.87
C ILE A 32 4.81 -13.21 6.93
N ILE A 33 5.22 -12.03 7.43
CA ILE A 33 5.70 -10.91 6.62
C ILE A 33 6.85 -11.29 5.67
N PRO A 34 7.93 -11.96 6.10
CA PRO A 34 9.00 -12.39 5.18
C PRO A 34 8.49 -13.35 4.10
N LEU A 35 7.54 -14.21 4.44
CA LEU A 35 6.92 -15.13 3.49
C LEU A 35 6.02 -14.39 2.48
N ILE A 36 5.31 -13.36 2.91
CA ILE A 36 4.55 -12.46 2.02
C ILE A 36 5.48 -11.81 1.01
N ILE A 37 6.60 -11.27 1.45
CA ILE A 37 7.58 -10.63 0.56
C ILE A 37 8.11 -11.65 -0.44
N LEU A 38 8.59 -12.80 0.02
CA LEU A 38 9.12 -13.85 -0.86
C LEU A 38 8.08 -14.33 -1.87
N GLY A 39 6.86 -14.62 -1.41
CA GLY A 39 5.79 -15.17 -2.25
C GLY A 39 5.23 -14.18 -3.26
N LEU A 40 5.26 -12.88 -2.99
CA LEU A 40 4.70 -11.88 -3.89
C LEU A 40 5.78 -11.26 -4.80
N VAL A 41 6.96 -10.92 -4.26
CA VAL A 41 8.01 -10.23 -5.02
C VAL A 41 8.70 -11.16 -6.02
N THR A 42 8.96 -12.42 -5.65
CA THR A 42 9.65 -13.37 -6.56
C THR A 42 8.92 -13.55 -7.91
N PRO A 43 7.62 -13.91 -7.94
CA PRO A 43 6.92 -14.05 -9.22
C PRO A 43 6.80 -12.73 -9.97
N ALA A 44 6.60 -11.62 -9.27
CA ALA A 44 6.50 -10.30 -9.91
C ALA A 44 7.79 -9.94 -10.66
N ILE A 45 8.95 -10.13 -10.05
CA ILE A 45 10.27 -9.91 -10.70
C ILE A 45 10.49 -10.90 -11.85
N ALA A 46 10.11 -12.16 -11.67
CA ALA A 46 10.25 -13.20 -12.72
C ALA A 46 9.40 -12.87 -13.95
N ASP A 47 8.19 -12.37 -13.78
CA ASP A 47 7.29 -12.02 -14.88
C ASP A 47 7.78 -10.78 -15.65
N ILE A 48 8.34 -9.78 -14.98
CA ILE A 48 8.93 -8.61 -15.61
C ILE A 48 10.16 -8.98 -16.46
N GLY A 49 10.96 -9.94 -16.01
CA GLY A 49 12.27 -10.24 -16.61
C GLY A 49 12.25 -11.08 -17.89
N LYS A 50 11.27 -11.95 -18.12
CA LYS A 50 11.34 -13.01 -19.16
C LYS A 50 10.69 -12.67 -20.52
N GLU A 51 9.62 -11.89 -20.53
CA GLU A 51 8.86 -11.56 -21.75
C GLU A 51 8.67 -10.05 -21.92
N ALA A 52 9.56 -9.27 -21.33
CA ALA A 52 9.46 -7.84 -21.33
C ALA A 52 9.61 -7.26 -22.73
N GLY A 53 8.56 -7.40 -23.54
CA GLY A 53 8.41 -6.55 -24.71
C GLY A 53 8.54 -5.08 -24.29
N LYS A 54 9.05 -4.26 -25.18
CA LYS A 54 9.31 -2.82 -24.93
C LYS A 54 8.14 -2.12 -24.23
N MET A 55 6.90 -2.54 -24.52
CA MET A 55 5.70 -1.98 -23.93
C MET A 55 5.58 -2.31 -22.43
N LEU A 56 5.87 -3.56 -22.03
CA LEU A 56 5.84 -3.95 -20.60
C LEU A 56 6.86 -3.16 -19.78
N VAL A 57 8.10 -3.07 -20.26
CA VAL A 57 9.16 -2.32 -19.57
C VAL A 57 8.78 -0.85 -19.41
N ILE A 58 8.30 -0.21 -20.48
CA ILE A 58 7.92 1.21 -20.43
C ILE A 58 6.71 1.42 -19.53
N THR A 59 5.70 0.56 -19.59
CA THR A 59 4.53 0.65 -18.69
C THR A 59 4.95 0.51 -17.23
N THR A 60 5.80 -0.47 -16.91
CA THR A 60 6.31 -0.68 -15.55
C THR A 60 7.13 0.53 -15.07
N LEU A 61 8.00 1.09 -15.91
CA LEU A 61 8.78 2.27 -15.55
C LEU A 61 7.89 3.50 -15.31
N VAL A 62 6.87 3.71 -16.13
CA VAL A 62 5.90 4.81 -15.95
C VAL A 62 5.11 4.62 -14.67
N ALA A 63 4.60 3.42 -14.41
CA ALA A 63 3.86 3.09 -13.20
C ALA A 63 4.72 3.25 -11.94
N TYR A 64 5.95 2.74 -11.97
CA TYR A 64 6.91 2.88 -10.87
C TYR A 64 7.27 4.35 -10.62
N SER A 65 7.55 5.12 -11.68
CA SER A 65 7.85 6.55 -11.56
C SER A 65 6.68 7.34 -10.97
N ALA A 66 5.44 7.03 -11.37
CA ALA A 66 4.23 7.64 -10.80
C ALA A 66 4.07 7.30 -9.32
N THR A 67 4.38 6.06 -8.93
CA THR A 67 4.36 5.59 -7.54
C THR A 67 5.43 6.30 -6.70
N LEU A 68 6.66 6.42 -7.21
CA LEU A 68 7.73 7.19 -6.53
C LEU A 68 7.37 8.65 -6.38
N PHE A 69 6.87 9.28 -7.45
CA PHE A 69 6.43 10.68 -7.41
C PHE A 69 5.40 10.90 -6.30
N SER A 70 4.42 10.01 -6.16
CA SER A 70 3.40 10.11 -5.11
C SER A 70 3.99 10.00 -3.70
N GLY A 71 4.99 9.13 -3.51
CA GLY A 71 5.71 8.99 -2.24
C GLY A 71 6.50 10.26 -1.88
N PHE A 72 7.27 10.80 -2.83
CA PHE A 72 8.01 12.06 -2.60
C PHE A 72 7.08 13.25 -2.40
N LEU A 73 5.99 13.36 -3.18
CA LEU A 73 4.97 14.38 -2.99
C LEU A 73 4.41 14.33 -1.55
N SER A 74 4.10 13.14 -1.07
CA SER A 74 3.62 12.92 0.28
C SER A 74 4.66 13.32 1.34
N TYR A 75 5.91 12.93 1.16
CA TYR A 75 7.00 13.29 2.06
C TYR A 75 7.19 14.81 2.16
N PHE A 76 7.38 15.50 1.02
CA PHE A 76 7.59 16.95 1.02
C PHE A 76 6.40 17.72 1.58
N THR A 77 5.17 17.28 1.28
CA THR A 77 3.98 17.87 1.90
C THR A 77 3.98 17.63 3.41
N GLY A 78 4.30 16.41 3.84
CA GLY A 78 4.32 16.06 5.24
C GLY A 78 5.35 16.83 6.05
N VAL A 79 6.61 16.93 5.59
CA VAL A 79 7.64 17.71 6.31
C VAL A 79 7.31 19.20 6.39
N THR A 80 6.52 19.72 5.43
CA THR A 80 6.14 21.13 5.40
C THR A 80 4.96 21.43 6.32
N PHE A 81 3.93 20.57 6.32
CA PHE A 81 2.66 20.88 6.98
C PHE A 81 2.44 20.14 8.31
N PHE A 82 2.94 18.90 8.46
CA PHE A 82 2.65 18.10 9.65
C PHE A 82 3.23 18.66 10.94
N PRO A 83 4.45 19.27 10.99
CA PRO A 83 4.95 19.86 12.23
C PRO A 83 4.06 20.96 12.81
N SER A 84 3.28 21.66 11.97
CA SER A 84 2.31 22.66 12.44
C SER A 84 0.98 22.05 12.91
N MET A 85 0.70 20.81 12.56
CA MET A 85 -0.56 20.12 12.85
C MET A 85 -0.43 19.09 13.98
N ILE A 86 0.77 18.60 14.21
CA ILE A 86 1.09 17.55 15.18
C ILE A 86 1.92 18.16 16.29
N THR A 87 1.42 18.10 17.51
CA THR A 87 2.23 18.41 18.70
C THR A 87 2.99 17.15 19.08
N PRO A 88 4.34 17.14 19.11
CA PRO A 88 5.08 15.98 19.57
C PRO A 88 4.66 15.63 21.00
N GLY A 89 4.25 14.38 21.20
CA GLY A 89 3.90 13.83 22.51
C GLY A 89 5.02 12.91 23.03
N ALA A 90 4.84 12.37 24.22
CA ALA A 90 5.68 11.28 24.69
C ALA A 90 5.49 10.06 23.75
N PRO A 91 6.57 9.33 23.44
CA PRO A 91 6.47 8.09 22.65
C PRO A 91 5.38 7.16 23.20
N ILE A 92 4.62 6.52 22.31
CA ILE A 92 3.53 5.62 22.70
C ILE A 92 4.04 4.54 23.66
N GLU A 93 5.25 4.02 23.42
CA GLU A 93 5.89 3.04 24.30
C GLU A 93 6.14 3.55 25.73
N GLN A 94 6.54 4.81 25.93
CA GLN A 94 6.79 5.36 27.26
C GLN A 94 5.49 5.65 28.05
N ILE A 95 4.38 5.86 27.35
CA ILE A 95 3.08 6.08 28.00
C ILE A 95 2.42 4.72 28.27
N SER A 96 2.67 3.71 27.41
CA SER A 96 2.11 2.37 27.58
C SER A 96 2.67 1.66 28.82
N GLU A 97 3.96 1.78 29.11
CA GLU A 97 4.56 1.13 30.30
C GLU A 97 3.91 1.52 31.64
N ALA A 98 3.31 2.73 31.71
CA ALA A 98 2.70 3.21 32.96
C ALA A 98 1.25 2.74 33.19
N HIS A 99 0.50 2.36 32.16
CA HIS A 99 -0.94 2.06 32.25
C HIS A 99 -1.38 0.87 31.37
N ASP A 100 -0.44 0.12 30.76
CA ASP A 100 -0.78 -0.98 29.87
C ASP A 100 -1.19 -2.25 30.60
N ILE A 101 -2.27 -2.85 30.12
CA ILE A 101 -2.70 -4.16 30.56
C ILE A 101 -1.78 -5.20 29.90
N SER A 102 -0.98 -5.91 30.72
CA SER A 102 -0.16 -7.02 30.22
C SER A 102 -1.03 -8.19 29.74
N PRO A 103 -0.64 -8.90 28.68
CA PRO A 103 -1.35 -10.08 28.20
C PRO A 103 -1.39 -11.18 29.28
N PHE A 104 -2.33 -12.13 29.18
CA PHE A 104 -2.37 -13.30 30.06
C PHE A 104 -1.16 -14.21 29.86
N PHE A 105 -0.70 -14.33 28.62
CA PHE A 105 0.47 -15.09 28.22
C PHE A 105 0.98 -14.58 26.86
N THR A 106 2.22 -14.85 26.54
CA THR A 106 2.84 -14.54 25.27
C THR A 106 3.21 -15.84 24.55
N VAL A 107 3.11 -15.82 23.20
CA VAL A 107 3.53 -16.94 22.34
C VAL A 107 4.56 -16.38 21.38
N ALA A 108 5.80 -16.82 21.45
CA ALA A 108 6.83 -16.39 20.52
C ALA A 108 6.74 -17.20 19.21
N ILE A 109 6.60 -16.52 18.09
CA ILE A 109 6.57 -17.12 16.74
C ILE A 109 7.67 -16.45 15.92
N PRO A 110 8.95 -16.88 16.04
CA PRO A 110 10.06 -16.23 15.37
C PRO A 110 9.92 -16.33 13.84
N PRO A 111 10.22 -15.27 13.09
CA PRO A 111 10.20 -15.30 11.64
C PRO A 111 11.26 -16.25 11.09
N VAL A 112 10.99 -16.92 9.97
CA VAL A 112 11.93 -17.83 9.29
C VAL A 112 13.20 -17.10 8.83
N MET A 113 13.06 -15.83 8.46
CA MET A 113 14.16 -14.96 8.05
C MET A 113 13.77 -13.49 8.30
N ASN A 114 14.77 -12.60 8.35
CA ASN A 114 14.45 -11.18 8.43
C ASN A 114 13.95 -10.63 7.08
N VAL A 115 13.31 -9.48 7.10
CA VAL A 115 12.67 -8.83 5.96
C VAL A 115 13.66 -8.54 4.83
N MET A 116 14.86 -8.03 5.14
CA MET A 116 15.87 -7.71 4.14
C MET A 116 16.41 -8.98 3.46
N THR A 117 16.61 -10.04 4.21
CA THR A 117 17.00 -11.36 3.66
C THR A 117 15.94 -11.89 2.71
N SER A 118 14.68 -11.80 3.10
CA SER A 118 13.54 -12.21 2.26
C SER A 118 13.49 -11.42 0.95
N LEU A 119 13.72 -10.11 1.03
CA LEU A 119 13.71 -9.24 -0.14
C LEU A 119 14.87 -9.56 -1.11
N ILE A 120 16.10 -9.69 -0.59
CA ILE A 120 17.27 -10.07 -1.41
C ILE A 120 17.05 -11.44 -2.05
N LEU A 121 16.53 -12.40 -1.29
CA LEU A 121 16.22 -13.75 -1.79
C LEU A 121 15.15 -13.68 -2.89
N ALA A 122 14.11 -12.88 -2.70
CA ALA A 122 13.05 -12.69 -3.70
C ALA A 122 13.57 -12.12 -5.01
N PHE A 123 14.46 -11.11 -4.96
CA PHE A 123 15.13 -10.58 -6.14
C PHE A 123 16.02 -11.61 -6.81
N THR A 124 16.86 -12.32 -6.02
CA THR A 124 17.77 -13.35 -6.55
C THR A 124 17.00 -14.45 -7.27
N LEU A 125 15.95 -14.97 -6.64
CA LEU A 125 15.10 -16.00 -7.25
C LEU A 125 14.32 -15.48 -8.45
N GLY A 126 13.72 -14.30 -8.35
CA GLY A 126 12.94 -13.69 -9.44
C GLY A 126 13.78 -13.44 -10.68
N LEU A 127 14.97 -12.84 -10.54
CA LEU A 127 15.91 -12.64 -11.64
C LEU A 127 16.44 -13.98 -12.18
N GLY A 128 16.75 -14.95 -11.30
CA GLY A 128 17.15 -16.29 -11.70
C GLY A 128 16.09 -16.98 -12.57
N ILE A 129 14.82 -16.98 -12.15
CA ILE A 129 13.69 -17.53 -12.88
C ILE A 129 13.51 -16.83 -14.23
N ALA A 130 13.68 -15.50 -14.27
CA ALA A 130 13.59 -14.72 -15.50
C ALA A 130 14.64 -15.13 -16.56
N HIS A 131 15.81 -15.62 -16.15
CA HIS A 131 16.91 -16.02 -17.04
C HIS A 131 16.99 -17.53 -17.32
N LEU A 132 16.34 -18.34 -16.48
CA LEU A 132 16.29 -19.78 -16.69
C LEU A 132 15.14 -20.19 -17.61
N ASP A 133 15.38 -21.16 -18.49
CA ASP A 133 14.32 -21.73 -19.35
C ASP A 133 13.42 -22.74 -18.63
N SER A 134 13.74 -23.05 -17.37
CA SER A 134 12.95 -23.97 -16.54
C SER A 134 11.67 -23.30 -16.00
N THR A 135 10.54 -23.96 -16.24
CA THR A 135 9.24 -23.51 -15.69
C THR A 135 8.93 -24.08 -14.30
N ALA A 136 9.67 -25.09 -13.85
CA ALA A 136 9.39 -25.78 -12.59
C ALA A 136 9.44 -24.84 -11.38
N LEU A 137 10.54 -24.10 -11.22
CA LEU A 137 10.69 -23.15 -10.12
C LEU A 137 9.67 -21.98 -10.23
N LYS A 138 9.37 -21.53 -11.45
CA LYS A 138 8.34 -20.51 -11.68
C LYS A 138 6.98 -20.98 -11.20
N ASN A 139 6.60 -22.22 -11.51
CA ASN A 139 5.33 -22.79 -11.07
C ASN A 139 5.27 -22.91 -9.54
N VAL A 140 6.33 -23.41 -8.90
CA VAL A 140 6.41 -23.47 -7.42
C VAL A 140 6.25 -22.09 -6.78
N CYS A 141 6.90 -21.07 -7.32
CA CYS A 141 6.76 -19.70 -6.80
C CYS A 141 5.35 -19.13 -7.02
N ASN A 142 4.69 -19.46 -8.12
CA ASN A 142 3.30 -19.06 -8.36
C ASN A 142 2.33 -19.78 -7.41
N ASP A 143 2.49 -21.08 -7.19
CA ASP A 143 1.68 -21.83 -6.21
C ASP A 143 1.88 -21.26 -4.80
N PHE A 144 3.12 -20.94 -4.44
CA PHE A 144 3.43 -20.28 -3.16
C PHE A 144 2.78 -18.90 -3.04
N LYS A 145 2.80 -18.09 -4.12
CA LYS A 145 2.07 -16.81 -4.19
C LYS A 145 0.57 -17.01 -3.91
N GLU A 146 -0.05 -18.01 -4.52
CA GLU A 146 -1.47 -18.30 -4.31
C GLU A 146 -1.77 -18.68 -2.85
N ILE A 147 -0.91 -19.50 -2.23
CA ILE A 147 -1.01 -19.84 -0.80
C ILE A 147 -0.95 -18.56 0.05
N ILE A 148 0.02 -17.69 -0.20
CA ILE A 148 0.18 -16.43 0.54
C ILE A 148 -1.03 -15.53 0.36
N VAL A 149 -1.49 -15.31 -0.88
CA VAL A 149 -2.69 -14.49 -1.16
C VAL A 149 -3.91 -15.06 -0.45
N LYS A 150 -4.10 -16.37 -0.51
CA LYS A 150 -5.20 -17.04 0.19
C LYS A 150 -5.10 -16.91 1.70
N THR A 151 -3.91 -17.02 2.28
CA THR A 151 -3.68 -16.79 3.72
C THR A 151 -4.04 -15.37 4.13
N ILE A 152 -3.64 -14.37 3.34
CA ILE A 152 -4.04 -12.98 3.58
C ILE A 152 -5.56 -12.85 3.58
N GLN A 153 -6.24 -13.40 2.57
CA GLN A 153 -7.68 -13.26 2.41
C GLN A 153 -8.51 -14.02 3.44
N THR A 154 -8.07 -15.23 3.84
CA THR A 154 -8.87 -16.13 4.68
C THR A 154 -8.50 -16.08 6.16
N VAL A 155 -7.30 -15.63 6.51
CA VAL A 155 -6.82 -15.56 7.89
C VAL A 155 -6.60 -14.12 8.32
N ILE A 156 -5.70 -13.39 7.63
CA ILE A 156 -5.29 -12.06 8.09
C ILE A 156 -6.46 -11.08 8.01
N LEU A 157 -7.07 -10.90 6.83
CA LEU A 157 -8.14 -9.92 6.65
C LEU A 157 -9.36 -10.12 7.56
N PRO A 158 -9.85 -11.35 7.80
CA PRO A 158 -10.97 -11.57 8.73
C PRO A 158 -10.63 -11.27 10.19
N LEU A 159 -9.38 -11.44 10.61
CA LEU A 159 -8.92 -11.17 11.98
C LEU A 159 -8.54 -9.71 12.22
N LEU A 160 -8.22 -8.94 11.17
CA LEU A 160 -7.85 -7.53 11.28
C LEU A 160 -8.88 -6.66 12.02
N PRO A 161 -10.21 -6.77 11.82
CA PRO A 161 -11.16 -5.96 12.57
C PRO A 161 -11.09 -6.18 14.08
N ILE A 162 -10.85 -7.43 14.53
CA ILE A 162 -10.69 -7.78 15.94
C ILE A 162 -9.38 -7.21 16.47
N TYR A 163 -8.30 -7.33 15.70
CA TYR A 163 -6.99 -6.77 16.01
C TYR A 163 -7.04 -5.24 16.17
N ILE A 164 -7.62 -4.53 15.20
CA ILE A 164 -7.80 -3.08 15.25
C ILE A 164 -8.71 -2.68 16.42
N PHE A 165 -9.78 -3.42 16.67
CA PHE A 165 -10.66 -3.21 17.82
C PHE A 165 -9.88 -3.29 19.14
N GLY A 166 -9.06 -4.32 19.33
CA GLY A 166 -8.25 -4.51 20.53
C GLY A 166 -7.21 -3.41 20.76
N ILE A 167 -6.59 -2.92 19.67
CA ILE A 167 -5.64 -1.78 19.74
C ILE A 167 -6.35 -0.54 20.26
N PHE A 168 -7.45 -0.11 19.61
CA PHE A 168 -8.18 1.08 20.03
C PHE A 168 -8.84 0.93 21.39
N LEU A 169 -9.20 -0.30 21.77
CA LEU A 169 -9.71 -0.61 23.10
C LEU A 169 -8.64 -0.33 24.17
N ASN A 170 -7.42 -0.85 23.98
CA ASN A 170 -6.30 -0.64 24.89
C ASN A 170 -5.87 0.82 24.94
N MET A 171 -5.74 1.48 23.77
CA MET A 171 -5.42 2.92 23.70
C MET A 171 -6.45 3.82 24.36
N THR A 172 -7.74 3.43 24.36
CA THR A 172 -8.79 4.18 25.04
C THR A 172 -8.70 3.96 26.53
N HIS A 173 -8.47 2.74 26.97
CA HIS A 173 -8.32 2.42 28.37
C HIS A 173 -7.11 3.11 28.99
N SER A 174 -6.01 3.30 28.25
CA SER A 174 -4.82 4.06 28.65
C SER A 174 -4.95 5.59 28.46
N GLY A 175 -6.09 6.11 27.96
CA GLY A 175 -6.35 7.54 27.81
C GLY A 175 -5.69 8.21 26.59
N GLN A 176 -5.02 7.46 25.72
CA GLN A 176 -4.23 8.01 24.58
C GLN A 176 -5.05 8.31 23.33
N VAL A 177 -6.21 7.68 23.18
CA VAL A 177 -6.97 7.64 21.92
C VAL A 177 -7.39 9.00 21.38
N TYR A 178 -7.71 9.96 22.26
CA TYR A 178 -8.22 11.26 21.82
C TYR A 178 -7.18 12.06 21.01
N ASN A 179 -5.96 12.17 21.52
CA ASN A 179 -4.88 12.90 20.85
C ASN A 179 -4.52 12.27 19.50
N ILE A 180 -4.45 10.95 19.46
CA ILE A 180 -4.18 10.19 18.25
C ILE A 180 -5.26 10.44 17.18
N LEU A 181 -6.53 10.40 17.56
CA LEU A 181 -7.65 10.63 16.64
C LEU A 181 -7.68 12.04 16.07
N VAL A 182 -7.42 13.06 16.89
CA VAL A 182 -7.39 14.46 16.43
C VAL A 182 -6.29 14.67 15.39
N VAL A 183 -5.10 14.10 15.63
CA VAL A 183 -3.99 14.15 14.67
C VAL A 183 -4.38 13.42 13.39
N PHE A 184 -4.90 12.21 13.50
CA PHE A 184 -5.25 11.41 12.33
C PHE A 184 -6.33 12.03 11.44
N ILE A 185 -7.36 12.66 12.01
CA ILE A 185 -8.37 13.36 11.22
C ILE A 185 -7.74 14.47 10.37
N LYS A 186 -6.79 15.23 10.93
CA LYS A 186 -6.06 16.26 10.19
C LYS A 186 -5.22 15.66 9.05
N ILE A 187 -4.46 14.58 9.34
CA ILE A 187 -3.62 13.90 8.35
C ILE A 187 -4.46 13.27 7.23
N ILE A 188 -5.59 12.63 7.57
CA ILE A 188 -6.54 12.09 6.60
C ILE A 188 -7.05 13.19 5.66
N GLY A 189 -7.38 14.38 6.19
CA GLY A 189 -7.76 15.53 5.39
C GLY A 189 -6.68 15.95 4.37
N VAL A 190 -5.43 16.00 4.81
CA VAL A 190 -4.28 16.29 3.91
C VAL A 190 -4.13 15.18 2.85
N ILE A 191 -4.22 13.91 3.23
CA ILE A 191 -4.14 12.78 2.30
C ILE A 191 -5.23 12.86 1.22
N PHE A 192 -6.45 13.21 1.57
CA PHE A 192 -7.53 13.39 0.58
C PHE A 192 -7.24 14.52 -0.40
N LEU A 193 -6.75 15.65 0.07
CA LEU A 193 -6.34 16.75 -0.80
C LEU A 193 -5.20 16.33 -1.73
N LEU A 194 -4.24 15.59 -1.21
CA LEU A 194 -3.13 15.04 -2.01
C LEU A 194 -3.60 14.01 -3.05
N HIS A 195 -4.59 13.16 -2.75
CA HIS A 195 -5.16 12.24 -3.72
C HIS A 195 -5.83 12.99 -4.87
N ILE A 196 -6.59 14.04 -4.57
CA ILE A 196 -7.21 14.89 -5.60
C ILE A 196 -6.13 15.56 -6.45
N PHE A 197 -5.12 16.15 -5.81
CA PHE A 197 -4.00 16.78 -6.50
C PHE A 197 -3.26 15.77 -7.41
N LEU A 198 -2.95 14.58 -6.87
CA LEU A 198 -2.26 13.52 -7.60
C LEU A 198 -3.03 13.10 -8.86
N LEU A 199 -4.34 12.90 -8.76
CA LEU A 199 -5.18 12.55 -9.91
C LEU A 199 -5.19 13.67 -10.96
N VAL A 200 -5.39 14.92 -10.54
CA VAL A 200 -5.35 16.06 -11.45
C VAL A 200 -3.98 16.17 -12.11
N PHE A 201 -2.91 15.99 -11.37
CA PHE A 201 -1.54 16.00 -11.88
C PHE A 201 -1.30 14.89 -12.92
N GLN A 202 -1.63 13.63 -12.60
CA GLN A 202 -1.47 12.49 -13.51
C GLN A 202 -2.25 12.70 -14.82
N TYR A 203 -3.49 13.18 -14.72
CA TYR A 203 -4.29 13.48 -15.92
C TYR A 203 -3.82 14.71 -16.66
N THR A 204 -3.20 15.68 -16.02
CA THR A 204 -2.56 16.81 -16.68
C THR A 204 -1.36 16.34 -17.49
N ILE A 205 -0.49 15.48 -16.92
CA ILE A 205 0.60 14.86 -17.65
C ILE A 205 0.08 14.06 -18.86
N ALA A 206 -0.90 13.18 -18.66
CA ALA A 206 -1.50 12.42 -19.77
C ALA A 206 -2.08 13.34 -20.85
N ALA A 207 -2.75 14.42 -20.45
CA ALA A 207 -3.34 15.41 -21.36
C ALA A 207 -2.31 16.11 -22.25
N LEU A 208 -1.10 16.35 -21.74
CA LEU A 208 0.02 16.90 -22.53
C LEU A 208 0.42 15.97 -23.68
N PHE A 209 0.41 14.65 -23.44
CA PHE A 209 0.74 13.66 -24.48
C PHE A 209 -0.38 13.50 -25.52
N VAL A 210 -1.64 13.51 -25.10
CA VAL A 210 -2.78 13.27 -26.00
C VAL A 210 -3.45 14.53 -26.51
N HIS A 211 -3.00 15.72 -26.09
CA HIS A 211 -3.55 17.05 -26.45
C HIS A 211 -5.07 17.16 -26.21
N ARG A 212 -5.53 16.74 -25.02
CA ARG A 212 -6.95 16.75 -24.63
C ARG A 212 -7.12 17.35 -23.25
N ASN A 213 -8.34 17.80 -22.92
CA ASN A 213 -8.65 18.42 -21.63
C ASN A 213 -8.54 17.41 -20.48
N PRO A 214 -7.65 17.63 -19.47
CA PRO A 214 -7.41 16.71 -18.36
C PRO A 214 -8.67 16.43 -17.51
N PHE A 215 -9.49 17.45 -17.28
CA PHE A 215 -10.71 17.30 -16.47
C PHE A 215 -11.78 16.46 -17.19
N LYS A 216 -11.86 16.55 -18.53
CA LYS A 216 -12.75 15.68 -19.31
C LYS A 216 -12.27 14.23 -19.31
N LEU A 217 -10.94 14.02 -19.36
CA LEU A 217 -10.35 12.69 -19.28
C LEU A 217 -10.58 12.07 -17.88
N LEU A 218 -10.28 12.81 -16.82
CA LEU A 218 -10.51 12.39 -15.44
C LEU A 218 -12.00 12.12 -15.18
N GLY A 219 -12.90 13.01 -15.63
CA GLY A 219 -14.34 12.86 -15.45
C GLY A 219 -14.91 11.57 -16.03
N LYS A 220 -14.35 11.08 -17.17
CA LYS A 220 -14.77 9.79 -17.74
C LYS A 220 -14.35 8.59 -16.89
N MET A 221 -13.35 8.73 -16.01
CA MET A 221 -12.92 7.66 -15.13
C MET A 221 -13.69 7.61 -13.80
N MET A 222 -14.56 8.57 -13.51
CA MET A 222 -15.32 8.60 -12.26
C MET A 222 -16.11 7.31 -11.97
N PRO A 223 -16.72 6.63 -12.95
CA PRO A 223 -17.35 5.33 -12.68
C PRO A 223 -16.37 4.29 -12.15
N ALA A 224 -15.12 4.26 -12.63
CA ALA A 224 -14.07 3.37 -12.09
C ALA A 224 -13.64 3.79 -10.67
N TYR A 225 -13.50 5.10 -10.43
CA TYR A 225 -13.23 5.66 -9.11
C TYR A 225 -14.26 5.21 -8.07
N PHE A 226 -15.55 5.41 -8.36
CA PHE A 226 -16.63 5.04 -7.43
C PHE A 226 -16.79 3.52 -7.27
N THR A 227 -16.53 2.73 -8.32
CA THR A 227 -16.50 1.26 -8.19
C THR A 227 -15.39 0.82 -7.26
N ALA A 228 -14.19 1.41 -7.41
CA ALA A 228 -13.05 1.09 -6.55
C ALA A 228 -13.27 1.51 -5.09
N LEU A 229 -13.98 2.62 -4.83
CA LEU A 229 -14.40 3.00 -3.48
C LEU A 229 -15.23 1.90 -2.80
N GLY A 230 -16.11 1.24 -3.57
CA GLY A 230 -16.97 0.17 -3.04
C GLY A 230 -16.26 -1.17 -2.90
N THR A 231 -15.42 -1.53 -3.88
CA THR A 231 -14.76 -2.84 -3.91
C THR A 231 -13.50 -2.92 -3.08
N GLN A 232 -12.81 -1.79 -2.87
CA GLN A 232 -11.47 -1.72 -2.24
C GLN A 232 -10.43 -2.63 -2.92
N SER A 233 -10.68 -3.02 -4.17
CA SER A 233 -9.84 -3.95 -4.93
C SER A 233 -9.62 -3.45 -6.34
N SER A 234 -8.36 -3.17 -6.69
CA SER A 234 -7.98 -2.80 -8.05
C SER A 234 -8.31 -3.93 -9.03
N ALA A 235 -8.07 -5.17 -8.65
CA ALA A 235 -8.35 -6.34 -9.48
C ALA A 235 -9.85 -6.50 -9.78
N ALA A 236 -10.71 -6.36 -8.78
CA ALA A 236 -12.16 -6.44 -8.95
C ALA A 236 -12.72 -5.29 -9.82
N THR A 237 -12.00 -4.17 -9.92
CA THR A 237 -12.42 -2.98 -10.67
C THR A 237 -11.95 -3.01 -12.14
N ILE A 238 -11.05 -3.91 -12.52
CA ILE A 238 -10.49 -4.02 -13.89
C ILE A 238 -11.55 -3.88 -15.00
N PRO A 239 -12.70 -4.58 -14.97
CA PRO A 239 -13.67 -4.51 -16.08
C PRO A 239 -14.24 -3.09 -16.27
N VAL A 240 -14.44 -2.35 -15.18
CA VAL A 240 -14.97 -0.97 -15.24
C VAL A 240 -13.87 -0.02 -15.67
N THR A 241 -12.66 -0.15 -15.12
CA THR A 241 -11.49 0.67 -15.48
C THR A 241 -11.17 0.54 -16.96
N LEU A 242 -11.12 -0.69 -17.48
CA LEU A 242 -10.89 -0.98 -18.89
C LEU A 242 -11.93 -0.28 -19.78
N ARG A 243 -13.21 -0.46 -19.47
CA ARG A 243 -14.31 0.18 -20.22
C ARG A 243 -14.19 1.70 -20.24
N GLN A 244 -13.90 2.33 -19.11
CA GLN A 244 -13.76 3.79 -19.06
C GLN A 244 -12.48 4.26 -19.77
N THR A 245 -11.41 3.50 -19.72
CA THR A 245 -10.15 3.79 -20.44
C THR A 245 -10.35 3.74 -21.96
N VAL A 246 -11.05 2.74 -22.49
CA VAL A 246 -11.44 2.67 -23.90
C VAL A 246 -12.35 3.86 -24.28
N LYS A 247 -13.32 4.24 -23.44
CA LYS A 247 -14.13 5.45 -23.65
C LYS A 247 -13.30 6.74 -23.64
N ASN A 248 -12.16 6.73 -22.98
CA ASN A 248 -11.17 7.82 -23.04
C ASN A 248 -10.40 7.87 -24.36
N GLY A 249 -10.56 6.86 -25.21
CA GLY A 249 -9.99 6.78 -26.56
C GLY A 249 -8.68 6.02 -26.63
N VAL A 250 -8.33 5.26 -25.59
CA VAL A 250 -7.25 4.26 -25.62
C VAL A 250 -7.72 3.08 -26.48
N THR A 251 -6.86 2.53 -27.32
CA THR A 251 -7.17 1.34 -28.12
C THR A 251 -7.41 0.12 -27.23
N GLU A 252 -8.32 -0.77 -27.62
CA GLU A 252 -8.71 -1.92 -26.82
C GLU A 252 -7.53 -2.84 -26.48
N ASP A 253 -6.64 -3.07 -27.45
CA ASP A 253 -5.45 -3.91 -27.27
C ASP A 253 -4.53 -3.33 -26.17
N ILE A 254 -4.29 -2.00 -26.19
CA ILE A 254 -3.47 -1.31 -25.19
C ILE A 254 -4.17 -1.29 -23.84
N ALA A 255 -5.46 -0.94 -23.79
CA ALA A 255 -6.22 -0.94 -22.56
C ALA A 255 -6.27 -2.34 -21.93
N GLY A 256 -6.50 -3.39 -22.74
CA GLY A 256 -6.52 -4.78 -22.31
C GLY A 256 -5.20 -5.29 -21.73
N PHE A 257 -4.08 -4.69 -22.13
CA PHE A 257 -2.76 -4.99 -21.58
C PHE A 257 -2.44 -4.12 -20.35
N VAL A 258 -2.56 -2.78 -20.49
CA VAL A 258 -2.08 -1.83 -19.46
C VAL A 258 -2.94 -1.88 -18.20
N ILE A 259 -4.26 -1.95 -18.31
CA ILE A 259 -5.15 -1.89 -17.15
C ILE A 259 -4.98 -3.09 -16.20
N PRO A 260 -4.99 -4.36 -16.67
CA PRO A 260 -4.73 -5.49 -15.77
C PRO A 260 -3.32 -5.46 -15.17
N LEU A 261 -2.32 -5.01 -15.91
CA LEU A 261 -0.95 -4.87 -15.42
C LEU A 261 -0.88 -3.80 -14.34
N CYS A 262 -1.36 -2.57 -14.61
CA CYS A 262 -1.31 -1.45 -13.66
C CYS A 262 -2.13 -1.71 -12.40
N ALA A 263 -3.23 -2.47 -12.48
CA ALA A 263 -4.02 -2.86 -11.31
C ALA A 263 -3.18 -3.61 -10.24
N THR A 264 -2.01 -4.14 -10.62
CA THR A 264 -1.09 -4.83 -9.70
C THR A 264 0.19 -4.06 -9.43
N ILE A 265 0.69 -3.25 -10.36
CA ILE A 265 2.00 -2.59 -10.24
C ILE A 265 1.93 -1.09 -9.96
N HIS A 266 0.77 -0.43 -10.14
CA HIS A 266 0.61 1.00 -9.95
C HIS A 266 -0.22 1.29 -8.70
N LEU A 267 0.45 1.57 -7.59
CA LEU A 267 -0.15 1.79 -6.27
C LEU A 267 0.18 3.19 -5.73
N SER A 268 0.08 4.23 -6.58
CA SER A 268 0.46 5.60 -6.24
C SER A 268 -0.36 6.19 -5.09
N GLY A 269 -1.69 5.98 -5.05
CA GLY A 269 -2.54 6.43 -3.94
C GLY A 269 -2.24 5.69 -2.63
N SER A 270 -1.91 4.39 -2.70
CA SER A 270 -1.50 3.60 -1.54
C SER A 270 -0.15 4.04 -1.00
N THR A 271 0.84 4.26 -1.87
CA THR A 271 2.17 4.76 -1.49
C THR A 271 2.08 6.12 -0.82
N LEU A 272 1.30 7.04 -1.39
CA LEU A 272 1.07 8.38 -0.84
C LEU A 272 0.59 8.32 0.61
N LYS A 273 -0.45 7.53 0.89
CA LYS A 273 -1.01 7.43 2.25
C LYS A 273 -0.08 6.69 3.21
N ILE A 274 0.67 5.66 2.76
CA ILE A 274 1.64 4.96 3.61
C ILE A 274 2.75 5.92 4.04
N VAL A 275 3.32 6.68 3.12
CA VAL A 275 4.38 7.67 3.42
C VAL A 275 3.86 8.77 4.34
N ALA A 276 2.66 9.33 4.08
CA ALA A 276 2.06 10.34 4.93
C ALA A 276 1.82 9.85 6.36
N CYS A 277 1.22 8.66 6.51
CA CYS A 277 0.94 8.09 7.83
C CYS A 277 2.23 7.74 8.57
N ALA A 278 3.23 7.17 7.89
CA ALA A 278 4.52 6.85 8.51
C ALA A 278 5.22 8.10 9.03
N LEU A 279 5.31 9.16 8.21
CA LEU A 279 5.92 10.42 8.63
C LEU A 279 5.15 11.08 9.78
N ALA A 280 3.81 11.07 9.72
CA ALA A 280 2.97 11.61 10.79
C ALA A 280 3.19 10.88 12.12
N LEU A 281 3.29 9.55 12.10
CA LEU A 281 3.57 8.75 13.28
C LEU A 281 4.96 9.05 13.84
N MET A 282 6.00 9.13 12.99
CA MET A 282 7.35 9.48 13.44
C MET A 282 7.40 10.86 14.09
N ILE A 283 6.76 11.87 13.49
CA ILE A 283 6.67 13.22 14.09
C ILE A 283 5.92 13.18 15.43
N MET A 284 4.79 12.47 15.49
CA MET A 284 3.98 12.37 16.70
C MET A 284 4.73 11.74 17.87
N GLN A 285 5.57 10.76 17.60
CA GLN A 285 6.36 10.04 18.60
C GLN A 285 7.74 10.66 18.85
N GLY A 286 8.12 11.71 18.12
CA GLY A 286 9.45 12.30 18.22
C GLY A 286 10.57 11.39 17.71
N MET A 287 10.26 10.44 16.84
CA MET A 287 11.26 9.58 16.19
C MET A 287 12.13 10.40 15.22
N PRO A 288 13.44 10.15 15.18
CA PRO A 288 14.32 10.84 14.23
C PRO A 288 14.03 10.38 12.80
N PHE A 289 13.98 11.33 11.88
CA PHE A 289 13.87 11.05 10.44
C PHE A 289 14.64 12.08 9.63
N ASP A 290 15.09 11.69 8.47
CA ASP A 290 15.73 12.57 7.50
C ASP A 290 15.32 12.23 6.06
N PHE A 291 15.75 13.06 5.12
CA PHE A 291 15.46 12.85 3.71
C PHE A 291 16.09 11.56 3.15
N PRO A 292 17.39 11.23 3.42
CA PRO A 292 17.98 9.98 2.96
C PRO A 292 17.22 8.73 3.41
N MET A 293 16.80 8.68 4.67
CA MET A 293 15.99 7.57 5.20
C MET A 293 14.67 7.43 4.44
N PHE A 294 13.90 8.52 4.30
CA PHE A 294 12.63 8.48 3.60
C PHE A 294 12.79 8.25 2.09
N ALA A 295 13.83 8.78 1.45
CA ALA A 295 14.12 8.48 0.06
C ALA A 295 14.36 6.98 -0.14
N GLY A 296 15.21 6.37 0.67
CA GLY A 296 15.44 4.92 0.67
C GLY A 296 14.14 4.14 0.90
N PHE A 297 13.36 4.54 1.90
CA PHE A 297 12.06 3.93 2.19
C PHE A 297 11.09 4.03 1.01
N ILE A 298 10.96 5.20 0.35
CA ILE A 298 10.07 5.42 -0.79
C ILE A 298 10.49 4.55 -1.99
N PHE A 299 11.80 4.44 -2.30
CA PHE A 299 12.29 3.56 -3.36
C PHE A 299 11.94 2.09 -3.07
N MET A 300 12.20 1.61 -1.86
CA MET A 300 11.88 0.24 -1.46
C MET A 300 10.37 -0.02 -1.41
N LEU A 301 9.61 0.95 -0.92
CA LEU A 301 8.15 0.88 -0.93
C LEU A 301 7.62 0.77 -2.37
N GLY A 302 8.14 1.55 -3.30
CA GLY A 302 7.76 1.48 -4.72
C GLY A 302 7.99 0.08 -5.30
N ILE A 303 9.13 -0.55 -5.01
CA ILE A 303 9.42 -1.93 -5.42
C ILE A 303 8.43 -2.91 -4.79
N THR A 304 8.20 -2.77 -3.50
CA THR A 304 7.26 -3.64 -2.76
C THR A 304 5.84 -3.50 -3.29
N MET A 305 5.45 -2.30 -3.69
CA MET A 305 4.13 -2.03 -4.27
C MET A 305 3.92 -2.70 -5.64
N VAL A 306 4.98 -2.85 -6.46
CA VAL A 306 4.90 -3.63 -7.71
C VAL A 306 4.50 -5.09 -7.46
N ALA A 307 4.82 -5.60 -6.28
CA ALA A 307 4.52 -6.98 -5.89
C ALA A 307 3.27 -7.12 -5.01
N ALA A 308 2.69 -6.02 -4.55
CA ALA A 308 1.57 -6.05 -3.62
C ALA A 308 0.31 -6.63 -4.28
N PRO A 309 -0.45 -7.50 -3.61
CA PRO A 309 -1.67 -8.05 -4.18
C PRO A 309 -2.76 -6.97 -4.28
N GLY A 310 -3.48 -6.93 -5.39
CA GLY A 310 -4.58 -5.99 -5.65
C GLY A 310 -5.88 -6.29 -4.88
N VAL A 311 -5.77 -6.71 -3.62
CA VAL A 311 -6.86 -7.03 -2.71
C VAL A 311 -6.92 -6.02 -1.56
N PRO A 312 -8.07 -5.88 -0.86
CA PRO A 312 -8.16 -4.98 0.30
C PRO A 312 -7.03 -5.24 1.31
N GLY A 313 -6.38 -4.17 1.78
CA GLY A 313 -5.28 -4.27 2.74
C GLY A 313 -3.96 -4.84 2.20
N GLY A 314 -3.91 -5.33 0.95
CA GLY A 314 -2.74 -6.00 0.40
C GLY A 314 -1.47 -5.14 0.41
N ALA A 315 -1.59 -3.87 0.10
CA ALA A 315 -0.44 -2.97 0.04
C ALA A 315 0.18 -2.70 1.42
N ILE A 316 -0.63 -2.51 2.47
CA ILE A 316 -0.06 -2.30 3.82
C ILE A 316 0.56 -3.58 4.34
N MET A 317 -0.02 -4.75 4.08
CA MET A 317 0.57 -6.02 4.47
C MET A 317 1.95 -6.22 3.82
N ALA A 318 2.08 -5.89 2.54
CA ALA A 318 3.37 -5.94 1.85
C ALA A 318 4.38 -4.91 2.41
N ALA A 319 3.92 -3.75 2.89
CA ALA A 319 4.78 -2.68 3.39
C ALA A 319 5.28 -2.89 4.84
N LEU A 320 4.63 -3.72 5.67
CA LEU A 320 4.96 -3.86 7.09
C LEU A 320 6.43 -4.18 7.33
N GLY A 321 7.00 -5.05 6.51
CA GLY A 321 8.39 -5.43 6.66
C GLY A 321 9.38 -4.29 6.45
N ILE A 322 9.14 -3.42 5.46
CA ILE A 322 10.01 -2.27 5.22
C ILE A 322 9.74 -1.13 6.20
N LEU A 323 8.52 -0.96 6.70
CA LEU A 323 8.21 -0.06 7.80
C LEU A 323 9.02 -0.41 9.05
N SER A 324 9.07 -1.70 9.40
CA SER A 324 9.86 -2.18 10.54
C SER A 324 11.37 -2.05 10.29
N SER A 325 11.87 -2.56 9.16
CA SER A 325 13.32 -2.66 8.92
C SER A 325 14.00 -1.33 8.59
N MET A 326 13.27 -0.39 7.97
CA MET A 326 13.84 0.89 7.51
C MET A 326 13.46 2.07 8.39
N LEU A 327 12.25 2.10 8.96
CA LEU A 327 11.77 3.19 9.82
C LEU A 327 11.77 2.81 11.30
N GLY A 328 12.12 1.57 11.66
CA GLY A 328 12.19 1.10 13.04
C GLY A 328 10.82 0.94 13.72
N PHE A 329 9.75 0.75 12.92
CA PHE A 329 8.41 0.60 13.47
C PHE A 329 8.25 -0.70 14.22
N GLY A 330 7.92 -0.61 15.51
CA GLY A 330 7.54 -1.73 16.36
C GLY A 330 6.10 -2.17 16.11
N GLU A 331 5.61 -3.07 16.97
CA GLU A 331 4.26 -3.64 16.84
C GLU A 331 3.16 -2.58 16.93
N SER A 332 3.31 -1.62 17.85
CA SER A 332 2.33 -0.55 18.07
C SER A 332 2.20 0.37 16.86
N GLU A 333 3.32 0.78 16.25
CA GLU A 333 3.34 1.61 15.05
C GLU A 333 2.79 0.85 13.85
N GLN A 334 3.17 -0.41 13.66
CA GLN A 334 2.64 -1.26 12.59
C GLN A 334 1.13 -1.43 12.73
N ALA A 335 0.63 -1.65 13.93
CA ALA A 335 -0.79 -1.77 14.22
C ALA A 335 -1.56 -0.48 13.87
N LEU A 336 -1.02 0.69 14.23
CA LEU A 336 -1.59 1.98 13.85
C LEU A 336 -1.55 2.20 12.33
N MET A 337 -0.45 1.85 11.66
CA MET A 337 -0.32 1.92 10.22
C MET A 337 -1.38 1.05 9.51
N ILE A 338 -1.61 -0.17 9.99
CA ILE A 338 -2.68 -1.04 9.46
C ILE A 338 -4.05 -0.38 9.65
N ALA A 339 -4.35 0.10 10.85
CA ALA A 339 -5.64 0.71 11.16
C ALA A 339 -5.92 1.94 10.28
N LEU A 340 -4.93 2.85 10.15
CA LEU A 340 -5.02 4.05 9.32
C LEU A 340 -5.16 3.70 7.84
N TYR A 341 -4.35 2.75 7.38
CA TYR A 341 -4.39 2.31 5.99
C TYR A 341 -5.76 1.75 5.62
N ILE A 342 -6.30 0.83 6.43
CA ILE A 342 -7.61 0.20 6.19
C ILE A 342 -8.74 1.23 6.23
N ALA A 343 -8.68 2.21 7.14
CA ALA A 343 -9.68 3.27 7.21
C ALA A 343 -9.78 4.11 5.91
N MET A 344 -8.69 4.21 5.16
CA MET A 344 -8.59 4.99 3.92
C MET A 344 -8.40 4.10 2.67
N ASP A 345 -8.54 2.78 2.77
CA ASP A 345 -8.17 1.89 1.67
C ASP A 345 -9.02 2.09 0.42
N SER A 346 -10.31 2.34 0.59
CA SER A 346 -11.23 2.69 -0.49
C SER A 346 -10.71 3.85 -1.35
N PHE A 347 -10.25 4.94 -0.73
CA PHE A 347 -9.81 6.15 -1.44
C PHE A 347 -8.45 5.95 -2.10
N GLY A 348 -7.52 5.25 -1.45
CA GLY A 348 -6.24 4.89 -2.04
C GLY A 348 -6.40 4.01 -3.28
N THR A 349 -7.27 2.99 -3.20
CA THR A 349 -7.59 2.10 -4.31
C THR A 349 -8.28 2.86 -5.45
N ALA A 350 -9.22 3.74 -5.14
CA ALA A 350 -9.87 4.58 -6.15
C ALA A 350 -8.87 5.48 -6.88
N CYS A 351 -7.88 6.03 -6.16
CA CYS A 351 -6.80 6.81 -6.74
C CYS A 351 -5.91 5.96 -7.66
N ASN A 352 -5.49 4.75 -7.22
CA ASN A 352 -4.70 3.82 -8.02
C ASN A 352 -5.38 3.52 -9.36
N VAL A 353 -6.60 2.97 -9.28
CA VAL A 353 -7.40 2.54 -10.43
C VAL A 353 -7.68 3.68 -11.41
N THR A 354 -7.95 4.86 -10.91
CA THR A 354 -8.19 6.03 -11.76
C THR A 354 -6.91 6.46 -12.45
N GLY A 355 -5.77 6.44 -11.75
CA GLY A 355 -4.44 6.73 -12.29
C GLY A 355 -4.00 5.74 -13.38
N ASP A 356 -4.43 4.48 -13.33
CA ASP A 356 -4.16 3.48 -14.37
C ASP A 356 -4.63 3.95 -15.76
N GLY A 357 -5.77 4.64 -15.80
CA GLY A 357 -6.30 5.24 -17.03
C GLY A 357 -5.39 6.34 -17.60
N ALA A 358 -4.73 7.12 -16.75
CA ALA A 358 -3.77 8.14 -17.19
C ALA A 358 -2.51 7.49 -17.79
N ILE A 359 -2.01 6.41 -17.16
CA ILE A 359 -0.88 5.62 -17.69
C ILE A 359 -1.26 5.02 -19.04
N ALA A 360 -2.44 4.42 -19.16
CA ALA A 360 -2.90 3.82 -20.40
C ALA A 360 -2.97 4.83 -21.56
N LEU A 361 -3.40 6.08 -21.29
CA LEU A 361 -3.38 7.17 -22.29
C LEU A 361 -1.96 7.49 -22.77
N ILE A 362 -0.98 7.51 -21.86
CA ILE A 362 0.43 7.75 -22.21
C ILE A 362 0.97 6.60 -23.05
N ILE A 363 0.73 5.35 -22.63
CA ILE A 363 1.22 4.18 -23.35
C ILE A 363 0.57 4.05 -24.73
N ASP A 364 -0.72 4.32 -24.87
CA ASP A 364 -1.42 4.32 -26.16
C ASP A 364 -0.85 5.32 -27.14
N LYS A 365 -0.38 6.48 -26.66
CA LYS A 365 0.30 7.47 -27.51
C LYS A 365 1.57 6.92 -28.14
N PHE A 366 2.32 6.07 -27.43
CA PHE A 366 3.58 5.51 -27.94
C PHE A 366 3.42 4.22 -28.72
N PHE A 367 2.43 3.38 -28.37
CA PHE A 367 2.27 2.03 -28.91
C PHE A 367 0.96 1.79 -29.66
N GLY A 368 0.01 2.72 -29.66
CA GLY A 368 -1.27 2.57 -30.35
C GLY A 368 -1.11 2.49 -31.88
N LYS A 369 -1.95 1.70 -32.54
CA LYS A 369 -1.90 1.39 -34.00
C LYS A 369 -1.86 2.61 -34.92
N LYS A 370 -2.31 3.77 -34.47
CA LYS A 370 -2.22 5.04 -35.23
C LYS A 370 -0.78 5.51 -35.45
N ASN A 371 0.14 5.16 -34.57
CA ASN A 371 1.55 5.55 -34.70
C ASN A 371 2.37 4.55 -35.51
N LEU A 372 1.94 3.30 -35.63
CA LEU A 372 2.62 2.29 -36.48
C LEU A 372 2.45 2.56 -37.98
N ARG A 373 1.41 3.29 -38.40
CA ARG A 373 1.19 3.69 -39.81
C ARG A 373 1.98 4.94 -40.25
N SER A 374 2.58 5.67 -39.32
CA SER A 374 3.41 6.86 -39.62
C SER A 374 4.91 6.54 -39.66
N ILE A 375 5.31 5.27 -39.46
CA ILE A 375 6.71 4.79 -39.46
C ILE A 375 6.93 3.81 -40.63
N GLN A 376 5.90 3.48 -41.39
CA GLN A 376 5.99 2.83 -42.72
C GLN A 376 5.78 3.87 -43.82
#